data_8688d30a43cd9c0ceffa705c7beebffd
#
_entry.id   8688d30a43cd9c0ceffa705c7beebffd
#
_cell.length_a   1.000
_cell.length_b   1.000
_cell.length_c   1.000
_cell.angle_alpha   90.00
_cell.angle_beta   90.00
_cell.angle_gamma   90.00
#
_symmetry.space_group_name_H-M   'P 1'
#
loop_
_entity.id
_entity.type
_entity.pdbx_description
1 polymer ?
#
loop_
_entity_poly.entity_id
_entity_poly.type
_entity_poly.pdbx_seq_one_letter_code
_entity_poly.pdbx_strand_id
1 'polypeptide(L)'
;MDIDPQQMKDITLGEFPIDTVDSHHDWNLVQQMMVVVKVDVPDDDRISKVQILTGNPYTTKGTEIMAEKFTQSGSRVVLTFEMPITENDFWVAAINRDGKYYVVPSDNKDVFSFTGSDVISSGDIHQPTQQAFTYLFEQDFPLPGDFDFNDVVLRIAKESPSANILKLKVTLAAVGADKMMGACIRLQGINYDDVESVTIDEGTRFDENYPVNRYFISNDLLTKAMDGSAVINLFDDAHWVLNPTEKEGRIVRMHYNTTKYVKEDESATMPEQTRTYTIVAKEGKDIFSYVTLSNIDPFIIEAYNSLCMEVHTYKYKYTQALWQFHNGQTADDDHVAWAMLMPSSTFQYPVEGIPIGRYRNGEIFGAYSRFNHSFGQWGRNKDTSRDWWKYPNSAQVY
;
A
#
# COMPACT_ATOMS: atom_id res chain seq x y z
N MET A 1 -2.52 -19.16 -28.54
CA MET A 1 -2.66 -17.99 -29.44
C MET A 1 -1.45 -17.12 -29.14
N ASP A 2 -0.53 -16.96 -30.10
CA ASP A 2 0.59 -16.02 -29.92
C ASP A 2 -0.01 -14.62 -30.08
N ILE A 3 -0.16 -13.92 -28.98
CA ILE A 3 -0.66 -12.55 -28.97
C ILE A 3 0.55 -11.66 -29.31
N ASP A 4 0.43 -10.87 -30.36
CA ASP A 4 1.45 -9.88 -30.72
C ASP A 4 1.53 -8.83 -29.58
N PRO A 5 2.70 -8.67 -28.93
CA PRO A 5 2.86 -7.70 -27.85
C PRO A 5 2.51 -6.27 -28.25
N GLN A 6 2.79 -5.87 -29.50
CA GLN A 6 2.45 -4.54 -29.98
C GLN A 6 0.93 -4.36 -30.13
N GLN A 7 0.23 -5.35 -30.66
CA GLN A 7 -1.22 -5.34 -30.75
C GLN A 7 -1.87 -5.26 -29.36
N MET A 8 -1.33 -6.01 -28.40
CA MET A 8 -1.78 -5.96 -27.01
C MET A 8 -1.64 -4.55 -26.43
N LYS A 9 -0.48 -3.95 -26.58
CA LYS A 9 -0.20 -2.58 -26.15
C LYS A 9 -1.16 -1.58 -26.78
N ASP A 10 -1.39 -1.67 -28.07
CA ASP A 10 -2.29 -0.76 -28.78
C ASP A 10 -3.73 -0.86 -28.28
N ILE A 11 -4.19 -2.09 -27.99
CA ILE A 11 -5.52 -2.32 -27.38
C ILE A 11 -5.57 -1.69 -26.01
N THR A 12 -4.60 -1.98 -25.14
CA THR A 12 -4.57 -1.45 -23.77
C THR A 12 -4.54 0.08 -23.74
N LEU A 13 -3.67 0.70 -24.53
CA LEU A 13 -3.63 2.17 -24.63
C LEU A 13 -4.91 2.75 -25.21
N GLY A 14 -5.57 2.01 -26.10
CA GLY A 14 -6.87 2.37 -26.66
C GLY A 14 -7.99 2.40 -25.62
N GLU A 15 -7.97 1.50 -24.64
CA GLU A 15 -9.00 1.35 -23.61
C GLU A 15 -8.64 2.05 -22.28
N PHE A 16 -7.35 2.32 -22.04
CA PHE A 16 -6.95 3.01 -20.81
C PHE A 16 -7.72 4.31 -20.62
N PRO A 17 -8.14 4.65 -19.39
CA PRO A 17 -9.06 5.77 -19.14
C PRO A 17 -8.53 7.15 -19.59
N ILE A 18 -7.24 7.27 -19.83
CA ILE A 18 -6.58 8.52 -20.22
C ILE A 18 -6.05 8.39 -21.65
N ASP A 19 -6.49 9.26 -22.54
CA ASP A 19 -6.13 9.20 -23.96
C ASP A 19 -4.67 9.55 -24.28
N THR A 20 -4.01 10.28 -23.39
CA THR A 20 -2.60 10.64 -23.51
C THR A 20 -1.99 10.70 -22.12
N VAL A 21 -1.23 9.68 -21.76
CA VAL A 21 -0.49 9.63 -20.50
C VAL A 21 0.81 10.41 -20.63
N ASP A 22 1.20 11.13 -19.58
CA ASP A 22 2.50 11.81 -19.50
C ASP A 22 3.63 10.78 -19.65
N SER A 23 4.53 10.99 -20.59
CA SER A 23 5.65 10.05 -20.87
C SER A 23 6.65 9.89 -19.72
N HIS A 24 6.58 10.75 -18.70
CA HIS A 24 7.41 10.67 -17.50
C HIS A 24 6.61 10.28 -16.26
N HIS A 25 5.38 9.78 -16.46
CA HIS A 25 4.52 9.41 -15.34
C HIS A 25 5.04 8.16 -14.63
N ASP A 26 5.25 8.26 -13.33
CA ASP A 26 5.70 7.18 -12.46
C ASP A 26 4.60 6.68 -11.49
N TRP A 27 3.41 7.25 -11.58
CA TRP A 27 2.24 6.94 -10.75
C TRP A 27 2.51 7.02 -9.25
N ASN A 28 3.47 7.87 -8.87
CA ASN A 28 3.90 8.02 -7.49
C ASN A 28 3.24 9.21 -6.81
N LEU A 29 2.62 8.97 -5.66
CA LEU A 29 2.00 9.97 -4.79
C LEU A 29 2.71 10.14 -3.45
N VAL A 30 3.87 9.48 -3.27
CA VAL A 30 4.60 9.42 -2.00
C VAL A 30 5.96 10.08 -2.14
N GLN A 31 6.35 10.89 -1.18
CA GLN A 31 7.70 11.39 -1.02
C GLN A 31 8.34 10.83 0.25
N GLN A 32 9.64 10.55 0.16
CA GLN A 32 10.44 10.14 1.29
C GLN A 32 11.12 11.35 1.93
N MET A 33 11.02 11.46 3.25
CA MET A 33 11.61 12.52 4.05
C MET A 33 12.60 11.92 5.06
N MET A 34 13.59 12.71 5.44
CA MET A 34 14.55 12.34 6.48
C MET A 34 14.76 13.52 7.44
N VAL A 35 14.70 13.24 8.73
CA VAL A 35 14.92 14.26 9.77
C VAL A 35 15.88 13.77 10.83
N VAL A 36 16.56 14.71 11.46
CA VAL A 36 17.43 14.48 12.61
C VAL A 36 16.74 14.98 13.87
N VAL A 37 16.55 14.10 14.84
CA VAL A 37 15.95 14.45 16.13
C VAL A 37 17.00 14.40 17.22
N LYS A 38 17.20 15.52 17.91
CA LYS A 38 18.00 15.60 19.12
C LYS A 38 17.10 15.41 20.33
N VAL A 39 17.32 14.33 21.05
CA VAL A 39 16.45 13.89 22.15
C VAL A 39 16.90 14.56 23.46
N ASP A 40 16.70 15.84 23.57
CA ASP A 40 16.85 16.63 24.78
C ASP A 40 15.45 17.03 25.29
N VAL A 41 15.15 16.70 26.50
CA VAL A 41 13.88 17.00 27.15
C VAL A 41 14.08 17.76 28.44
N PRO A 42 13.12 18.56 28.91
CA PRO A 42 13.18 19.20 30.22
C PRO A 42 13.27 18.15 31.33
N ASP A 43 13.96 18.50 32.41
CA ASP A 43 13.99 17.75 33.67
C ASP A 43 14.59 16.33 33.60
N ASP A 44 15.52 16.09 32.68
CA ASP A 44 16.19 14.77 32.48
C ASP A 44 15.18 13.59 32.36
N ASP A 45 14.03 13.81 31.78
CA ASP A 45 13.02 12.79 31.63
C ASP A 45 13.53 11.59 30.81
N ARG A 46 13.09 10.40 31.14
CA ARG A 46 13.60 9.15 30.55
C ARG A 46 12.85 8.83 29.28
N ILE A 47 13.33 9.32 28.16
CA ILE A 47 12.77 9.02 26.85
C ILE A 47 12.98 7.54 26.49
N SER A 48 11.99 6.93 25.90
CA SER A 48 12.00 5.56 25.38
C SER A 48 11.99 5.49 23.86
N LYS A 49 11.32 6.45 23.18
CA LYS A 49 11.21 6.47 21.72
C LYS A 49 10.91 7.86 21.18
N VAL A 50 11.16 8.00 19.87
CA VAL A 50 10.77 9.16 19.06
C VAL A 50 9.85 8.69 17.95
N GLN A 51 8.83 9.50 17.61
CA GLN A 51 7.90 9.27 16.53
C GLN A 51 7.81 10.49 15.61
N ILE A 52 7.57 10.25 14.33
CA ILE A 52 7.11 11.23 13.36
C ILE A 52 5.61 11.02 13.16
N LEU A 53 4.82 12.06 13.28
CA LEU A 53 3.35 12.00 13.33
C LEU A 53 2.74 12.87 12.24
N THR A 54 1.60 12.45 11.71
CA THR A 54 0.82 13.25 10.75
C THR A 54 0.13 14.46 11.38
N GLY A 55 0.02 14.51 12.70
CA GLY A 55 -0.67 15.59 13.42
C GLY A 55 -0.24 15.68 14.88
N ASN A 56 -0.72 16.71 15.58
CA ASN A 56 -0.52 16.86 17.02
C ASN A 56 -1.49 15.94 17.78
N PRO A 57 -1.02 14.93 18.52
CA PRO A 57 -1.88 13.97 19.19
C PRO A 57 -2.68 14.55 20.36
N TYR A 58 -2.35 15.75 20.84
CA TYR A 58 -3.14 16.46 21.86
C TYR A 58 -4.37 17.18 21.30
N THR A 59 -4.38 17.48 19.99
CA THR A 59 -5.44 18.27 19.36
C THR A 59 -6.10 17.59 18.18
N THR A 60 -5.45 16.57 17.60
CA THR A 60 -5.89 15.93 16.36
C THR A 60 -6.20 14.46 16.60
N LYS A 61 -7.46 14.08 16.38
CA LYS A 61 -7.87 12.66 16.32
C LYS A 61 -7.43 12.04 15.02
N GLY A 62 -7.09 10.73 15.05
CA GLY A 62 -6.66 10.00 13.86
C GLY A 62 -5.25 10.34 13.41
N THR A 63 -4.42 10.90 14.31
CA THR A 63 -2.99 11.06 14.06
C THR A 63 -2.35 9.70 13.79
N GLU A 64 -1.50 9.63 12.76
CA GLU A 64 -0.78 8.41 12.38
C GLU A 64 0.73 8.55 12.65
N ILE A 65 1.37 7.42 12.96
CA ILE A 65 2.82 7.30 13.16
C ILE A 65 3.44 6.94 11.81
N MET A 66 4.16 7.89 11.20
CA MET A 66 4.86 7.70 9.93
C MET A 66 6.22 7.00 10.11
N ALA A 67 6.91 7.26 11.23
CA ALA A 67 8.12 6.54 11.62
C ALA A 67 8.27 6.52 13.14
N GLU A 68 8.95 5.52 13.64
CA GLU A 68 9.24 5.35 15.06
C GLU A 68 10.64 4.79 15.26
N LYS A 69 11.34 5.24 16.30
CA LYS A 69 12.63 4.67 16.70
C LYS A 69 12.78 4.68 18.21
N PHE A 70 13.15 3.54 18.79
CA PHE A 70 13.52 3.45 20.20
C PHE A 70 14.86 4.16 20.45
N THR A 71 14.93 4.92 21.52
CA THR A 71 16.09 5.75 21.84
C THR A 71 16.07 6.14 23.32
N GLN A 72 16.99 7.02 23.71
CA GLN A 72 17.08 7.56 25.08
C GLN A 72 17.41 9.05 25.06
N SER A 73 17.15 9.72 26.18
CA SER A 73 17.51 11.14 26.37
C SER A 73 18.99 11.38 26.07
N GLY A 74 19.32 12.51 25.50
CA GLY A 74 20.68 12.90 25.10
C GLY A 74 21.13 12.34 23.74
N SER A 75 20.38 11.44 23.13
CA SER A 75 20.72 10.86 21.83
C SER A 75 20.35 11.77 20.67
N ARG A 76 21.00 11.53 19.51
CA ARG A 76 20.55 12.02 18.20
C ARG A 76 20.13 10.82 17.37
N VAL A 77 18.96 10.90 16.77
CA VAL A 77 18.44 9.84 15.90
C VAL A 77 18.04 10.39 14.54
N VAL A 78 18.24 9.59 13.51
CA VAL A 78 17.78 9.88 12.17
C VAL A 78 16.54 9.01 11.94
N LEU A 79 15.44 9.64 11.51
CA LEU A 79 14.22 8.96 11.08
C LEU A 79 13.98 9.26 9.60
N THR A 80 13.68 8.20 8.87
CA THR A 80 13.18 8.25 7.49
C THR A 80 11.72 7.86 7.50
N PHE A 81 10.89 8.63 6.83
CA PHE A 81 9.45 8.42 6.76
C PHE A 81 8.90 8.80 5.39
N GLU A 82 7.66 8.46 5.16
CA GLU A 82 6.96 8.73 3.91
C GLU A 82 5.68 9.51 4.17
N MET A 83 5.37 10.42 3.24
CA MET A 83 4.17 11.22 3.28
C MET A 83 3.67 11.53 1.86
N PRO A 84 2.42 11.96 1.68
CA PRO A 84 1.94 12.40 0.38
C PRO A 84 2.80 13.51 -0.22
N ILE A 85 3.04 13.45 -1.53
CA ILE A 85 3.84 14.47 -2.26
C ILE A 85 3.24 15.88 -2.21
N THR A 86 2.00 16.01 -1.78
CA THR A 86 1.27 17.28 -1.62
C THR A 86 1.33 17.84 -0.20
N GLU A 87 2.00 17.16 0.71
CA GLU A 87 2.08 17.52 2.14
C GLU A 87 3.54 17.73 2.54
N ASN A 88 3.76 18.68 3.45
CA ASN A 88 5.08 18.99 4.00
C ASN A 88 5.05 19.14 5.53
N ASP A 89 3.86 19.25 6.11
CA ASP A 89 3.70 19.48 7.54
C ASP A 89 3.60 18.13 8.28
N PHE A 90 4.39 18.00 9.33
CA PHE A 90 4.39 16.85 10.23
C PHE A 90 4.72 17.30 11.66
N TRP A 91 4.64 16.37 12.58
CA TRP A 91 4.96 16.59 13.98
C TRP A 91 6.01 15.60 14.45
N VAL A 92 6.86 16.03 15.39
CA VAL A 92 7.87 15.17 16.00
C VAL A 92 7.55 15.02 17.48
N ALA A 93 7.54 13.79 17.96
CA ALA A 93 7.27 13.49 19.36
C ALA A 93 8.39 12.69 20.00
N ALA A 94 8.85 13.10 21.19
CA ALA A 94 9.60 12.26 22.09
C ALA A 94 8.66 11.71 23.16
N ILE A 95 8.73 10.41 23.45
CA ILE A 95 7.85 9.72 24.38
C ILE A 95 8.69 9.14 25.51
N ASN A 96 8.34 9.46 26.76
CA ASN A 96 8.99 8.91 27.94
C ASN A 96 8.51 7.47 28.26
N ARG A 97 9.07 6.86 29.27
CA ARG A 97 8.71 5.50 29.70
C ARG A 97 7.31 5.39 30.28
N ASP A 98 6.76 6.49 30.76
CA ASP A 98 5.41 6.58 31.34
C ASP A 98 4.33 6.91 30.29
N GLY A 99 4.75 7.04 29.01
CA GLY A 99 3.85 7.34 27.91
C GLY A 99 3.53 8.82 27.73
N LYS A 100 4.24 9.75 28.40
CA LYS A 100 4.12 11.19 28.19
C LYS A 100 4.77 11.59 26.87
N TYR A 101 4.08 12.41 26.11
CA TYR A 101 4.55 12.97 24.85
C TYR A 101 5.10 14.38 25.03
N TYR A 102 6.24 14.64 24.38
CA TYR A 102 6.77 15.97 24.12
C TYR A 102 6.70 16.18 22.60
N VAL A 103 5.89 17.13 22.14
CA VAL A 103 5.55 17.25 20.72
C VAL A 103 5.92 18.62 20.20
N VAL A 104 6.54 18.68 19.02
CA VAL A 104 6.90 19.92 18.32
C VAL A 104 6.44 19.86 16.86
N PRO A 105 6.02 20.99 16.26
CA PRO A 105 5.69 21.07 14.84
C PRO A 105 6.94 21.03 13.97
N SER A 106 6.80 20.68 12.69
CA SER A 106 7.89 20.61 11.72
C SER A 106 8.49 21.98 11.39
N ASP A 107 7.68 22.99 11.14
CA ASP A 107 8.08 24.40 10.87
C ASP A 107 9.36 24.56 10.04
N ASN A 108 9.57 23.72 9.03
CA ASN A 108 10.77 23.70 8.14
C ASN A 108 12.11 23.57 8.89
N LYS A 109 12.14 22.86 10.00
CA LYS A 109 13.36 22.57 10.76
C LYS A 109 14.07 21.34 10.23
N ASP A 110 15.41 21.40 10.14
CA ASP A 110 16.25 20.25 9.81
C ASP A 110 16.59 19.40 11.05
N VAL A 111 16.58 20.03 12.23
CA VAL A 111 16.91 19.39 13.51
C VAL A 111 15.85 19.76 14.55
N PHE A 112 15.31 18.75 15.20
CA PHE A 112 14.26 18.89 16.22
C PHE A 112 14.85 18.70 17.63
N SER A 113 14.39 19.55 18.57
CA SER A 113 14.74 19.55 19.97
C SER A 113 13.49 19.80 20.81
N PHE A 114 13.42 19.22 22.01
CA PHE A 114 12.25 19.29 22.89
C PHE A 114 12.44 20.23 24.10
N THR A 115 13.38 21.18 24.02
CA THR A 115 13.61 22.19 25.06
C THR A 115 13.10 23.58 24.71
N GLY A 116 12.46 23.73 23.55
CA GLY A 116 11.93 25.02 23.07
C GLY A 116 10.58 25.41 23.69
N SER A 117 10.19 26.66 23.50
CA SER A 117 8.89 27.19 23.97
C SER A 117 7.69 26.68 23.16
N ASP A 118 7.94 26.08 22.00
CA ASP A 118 6.97 25.47 21.08
C ASP A 118 6.64 24.01 21.43
N VAL A 119 7.27 23.47 22.48
CA VAL A 119 7.01 22.10 22.94
C VAL A 119 5.65 21.99 23.65
N ILE A 120 4.82 21.09 23.16
CA ILE A 120 3.54 20.74 23.77
C ILE A 120 3.71 19.41 24.53
N SER A 121 3.41 19.40 25.83
CA SER A 121 3.62 18.22 26.69
C SER A 121 2.52 17.99 27.72
N SER A 122 1.35 18.61 27.56
CA SER A 122 0.23 18.50 28.49
C SER A 122 -1.10 18.51 27.74
N GLY A 123 -2.07 17.80 28.28
CA GLY A 123 -3.41 17.64 27.74
C GLY A 123 -3.78 16.17 27.60
N ASP A 124 -5.03 15.92 27.21
CA ASP A 124 -5.50 14.57 26.88
C ASP A 124 -4.92 14.15 25.53
N ILE A 125 -4.40 12.93 25.46
CA ILE A 125 -3.77 12.42 24.25
C ILE A 125 -4.72 11.54 23.46
N HIS A 126 -4.86 11.79 22.18
CA HIS A 126 -5.44 10.86 21.20
C HIS A 126 -4.33 9.95 20.73
N GLN A 127 -4.34 8.67 21.18
CA GLN A 127 -3.27 7.72 20.86
C GLN A 127 -3.09 7.58 19.35
N PRO A 128 -1.89 7.87 18.81
CA PRO A 128 -1.61 7.69 17.40
C PRO A 128 -1.65 6.22 16.99
N THR A 129 -2.04 5.94 15.75
CA THR A 129 -2.01 4.62 15.14
C THR A 129 -0.91 4.53 14.10
N GLN A 130 -0.48 3.32 13.73
CA GLN A 130 0.51 3.16 12.66
C GLN A 130 -0.07 3.62 11.32
N GLN A 131 0.72 4.39 10.55
CA GLN A 131 0.36 4.80 9.20
C GLN A 131 0.13 3.56 8.34
N ALA A 132 -0.94 3.60 7.54
CA ALA A 132 -1.22 2.57 6.55
C ALA A 132 -1.43 3.19 5.17
N PHE A 133 -0.98 2.49 4.13
CA PHE A 133 -1.24 2.83 2.75
C PHE A 133 -2.22 1.83 2.14
N THR A 134 -2.99 2.29 1.15
CA THR A 134 -3.91 1.46 0.38
C THR A 134 -3.26 1.10 -0.95
N TYR A 135 -3.25 -0.18 -1.27
CA TYR A 135 -2.77 -0.73 -2.54
C TYR A 135 -3.98 -1.22 -3.31
N LEU A 136 -4.07 -0.77 -4.54
CA LEU A 136 -5.17 -0.99 -5.46
C LEU A 136 -4.66 -1.81 -6.63
N PHE A 137 -5.41 -2.80 -7.05
CA PHE A 137 -5.05 -3.69 -8.14
C PHE A 137 -6.19 -3.86 -9.13
N GLU A 138 -5.81 -4.01 -10.40
CA GLU A 138 -6.67 -4.27 -11.52
C GLU A 138 -6.39 -5.67 -12.06
N GLN A 139 -7.43 -6.44 -12.39
CA GLN A 139 -7.31 -7.73 -13.06
C GLN A 139 -7.04 -7.57 -14.56
N ASP A 140 -7.09 -8.70 -15.27
CA ASP A 140 -7.00 -8.80 -16.74
C ASP A 140 -5.64 -8.48 -17.35
N PHE A 141 -4.63 -8.13 -16.54
CA PHE A 141 -3.29 -7.94 -17.10
C PHE A 141 -2.90 -9.14 -18.00
N PRO A 142 -2.42 -8.95 -19.21
CA PRO A 142 -2.09 -7.69 -19.91
C PRO A 142 -3.24 -7.12 -20.77
N LEU A 143 -4.46 -7.62 -20.64
CA LEU A 143 -5.64 -7.08 -21.30
C LEU A 143 -6.22 -5.90 -20.50
N PRO A 144 -6.89 -4.94 -21.14
CA PRO A 144 -7.54 -3.86 -20.41
C PRO A 144 -8.73 -4.39 -19.61
N GLY A 145 -8.81 -3.98 -18.34
CA GLY A 145 -9.99 -4.13 -17.49
C GLY A 145 -10.90 -2.90 -17.57
N ASP A 146 -11.70 -2.66 -16.54
CA ASP A 146 -12.55 -1.46 -16.43
C ASP A 146 -11.88 -0.30 -15.71
N PHE A 147 -10.67 -0.53 -15.17
CA PHE A 147 -9.81 0.44 -14.51
C PHE A 147 -10.47 1.15 -13.33
N ASP A 148 -11.24 0.43 -12.57
CA ASP A 148 -11.78 0.90 -11.30
C ASP A 148 -10.84 0.62 -10.11
N PHE A 149 -9.84 -0.24 -10.31
CA PHE A 149 -8.79 -0.55 -9.34
C PHE A 149 -9.32 -1.08 -8.00
N ASN A 150 -10.42 -1.80 -8.03
CA ASN A 150 -11.03 -2.40 -6.86
C ASN A 150 -11.01 -3.93 -6.86
N ASP A 151 -10.42 -4.55 -7.88
CA ASP A 151 -10.34 -6.00 -8.05
C ASP A 151 -9.69 -6.70 -6.84
N VAL A 152 -8.66 -6.09 -6.27
CA VAL A 152 -8.15 -6.41 -4.93
C VAL A 152 -7.72 -5.12 -4.26
N VAL A 153 -8.24 -4.87 -3.05
CA VAL A 153 -7.85 -3.72 -2.24
C VAL A 153 -7.19 -4.19 -0.97
N LEU A 154 -5.90 -3.87 -0.81
CA LEU A 154 -5.14 -4.15 0.40
C LEU A 154 -4.82 -2.85 1.15
N ARG A 155 -4.97 -2.86 2.48
CA ARG A 155 -4.42 -1.81 3.35
C ARG A 155 -3.28 -2.41 4.16
N ILE A 156 -2.12 -1.78 4.13
CA ILE A 156 -0.92 -2.29 4.81
C ILE A 156 -0.36 -1.20 5.71
N ALA A 157 -0.26 -1.52 7.00
CA ALA A 157 0.47 -0.73 7.97
C ALA A 157 1.80 -1.41 8.31
N LYS A 158 2.83 -0.59 8.58
CA LYS A 158 4.17 -1.06 8.93
C LYS A 158 4.55 -0.60 10.33
N GLU A 159 5.12 -1.51 11.11
CA GLU A 159 5.77 -1.22 12.38
C GLU A 159 7.16 -1.88 12.38
N SER A 160 8.17 -1.19 12.90
CA SER A 160 9.53 -1.73 13.08
C SER A 160 9.94 -1.59 14.54
N PRO A 161 9.55 -2.56 15.41
CA PRO A 161 9.85 -2.53 16.84
C PRO A 161 11.35 -2.52 17.13
N SER A 162 12.13 -3.08 16.21
CA SER A 162 13.60 -3.05 16.24
C SER A 162 14.15 -3.17 14.81
N ALA A 163 15.44 -2.97 14.64
CA ALA A 163 16.11 -3.06 13.34
C ALA A 163 16.06 -4.46 12.70
N ASN A 164 15.86 -5.48 13.51
CA ASN A 164 15.78 -6.88 13.09
C ASN A 164 14.36 -7.47 13.13
N ILE A 165 13.33 -6.66 13.42
CA ILE A 165 11.92 -7.08 13.43
C ILE A 165 11.09 -6.09 12.60
N LEU A 166 10.38 -6.61 11.64
CA LEU A 166 9.38 -5.89 10.84
C LEU A 166 8.02 -6.53 11.08
N LYS A 167 7.02 -5.69 11.33
CA LYS A 167 5.62 -6.12 11.37
C LYS A 167 4.85 -5.46 10.23
N LEU A 168 4.09 -6.27 9.51
CA LEU A 168 3.17 -5.82 8.46
C LEU A 168 1.76 -6.23 8.84
N LYS A 169 0.92 -5.25 9.15
CA LYS A 169 -0.52 -5.46 9.36
C LYS A 169 -1.21 -5.30 8.02
N VAL A 170 -1.66 -6.42 7.46
CA VAL A 170 -2.30 -6.51 6.15
C VAL A 170 -3.79 -6.70 6.33
N THR A 171 -4.59 -5.86 5.67
CA THR A 171 -6.04 -5.97 5.62
C THR A 171 -6.48 -6.13 4.17
N LEU A 172 -7.21 -7.20 3.87
CA LEU A 172 -7.98 -7.33 2.63
C LEU A 172 -9.31 -6.63 2.84
N ALA A 173 -9.50 -5.52 2.12
CA ALA A 173 -10.65 -4.65 2.27
C ALA A 173 -11.76 -4.98 1.27
N ALA A 174 -11.41 -5.27 0.00
CA ALA A 174 -12.38 -5.53 -1.05
C ALA A 174 -11.84 -6.50 -2.11
N VAL A 175 -12.77 -7.11 -2.84
CA VAL A 175 -12.52 -7.94 -4.01
C VAL A 175 -13.62 -7.66 -5.04
N GLY A 176 -13.26 -6.97 -6.13
CA GLY A 176 -14.12 -6.71 -7.30
C GLY A 176 -13.91 -7.71 -8.44
N ALA A 177 -12.81 -8.45 -8.40
CA ALA A 177 -12.45 -9.40 -9.45
C ALA A 177 -13.48 -10.52 -9.65
N ASP A 178 -13.65 -10.93 -10.90
CA ASP A 178 -14.38 -12.17 -11.27
C ASP A 178 -13.48 -13.42 -11.18
N LYS A 179 -12.17 -13.23 -11.17
CA LYS A 179 -11.16 -14.29 -11.23
C LYS A 179 -10.62 -14.62 -9.85
N MET A 180 -9.93 -15.77 -9.77
CA MET A 180 -9.17 -16.11 -8.59
C MET A 180 -7.92 -15.24 -8.50
N MET A 181 -7.79 -14.49 -7.42
CA MET A 181 -6.68 -13.57 -7.15
C MET A 181 -5.92 -13.99 -5.90
N GLY A 182 -4.69 -14.44 -6.10
CA GLY A 182 -3.71 -14.60 -5.03
C GLY A 182 -3.03 -13.29 -4.70
N ALA A 183 -2.38 -13.20 -3.53
CA ALA A 183 -1.57 -12.04 -3.17
C ALA A 183 -0.33 -12.41 -2.36
N CYS A 184 0.73 -11.65 -2.57
CA CYS A 184 2.01 -11.74 -1.88
C CYS A 184 2.57 -10.34 -1.56
N ILE A 185 3.57 -10.30 -0.69
CA ILE A 185 4.41 -9.11 -0.48
C ILE A 185 5.86 -9.49 -0.69
N ARG A 186 6.52 -8.87 -1.66
CA ARG A 186 7.96 -8.97 -1.85
C ARG A 186 8.66 -7.88 -1.05
N LEU A 187 9.61 -8.28 -0.23
CA LEU A 187 10.45 -7.37 0.53
C LEU A 187 11.62 -6.92 -0.36
N GLN A 188 11.43 -5.82 -1.05
CA GLN A 188 12.39 -5.32 -2.03
C GLN A 188 13.75 -5.04 -1.39
N GLY A 189 14.81 -5.64 -1.95
CA GLY A 189 16.18 -5.51 -1.44
C GLY A 189 16.49 -6.32 -0.16
N ILE A 190 15.53 -7.08 0.36
CA ILE A 190 15.74 -8.00 1.48
C ILE A 190 15.95 -9.41 0.94
N ASN A 191 17.14 -9.96 1.17
CA ASN A 191 17.46 -11.31 0.74
C ASN A 191 16.72 -12.35 1.59
N TYR A 192 16.11 -13.34 0.93
CA TYR A 192 15.46 -14.47 1.61
C TYR A 192 16.38 -15.13 2.65
N ASP A 193 17.67 -15.31 2.29
CA ASP A 193 18.64 -15.98 3.16
C ASP A 193 19.01 -15.16 4.42
N ASP A 194 18.60 -13.88 4.52
CA ASP A 194 18.80 -13.02 5.70
C ASP A 194 17.57 -12.98 6.62
N VAL A 195 16.45 -13.57 6.22
CA VAL A 195 15.25 -13.71 7.04
C VAL A 195 15.30 -15.02 7.82
N GLU A 196 15.07 -14.97 9.13
CA GLU A 196 15.02 -16.15 10.01
C GLU A 196 13.64 -16.79 9.99
N SER A 197 12.59 -15.98 10.13
CA SER A 197 11.23 -16.48 10.19
C SER A 197 10.18 -15.44 9.81
N VAL A 198 9.02 -15.95 9.38
CA VAL A 198 7.77 -15.19 9.25
C VAL A 198 6.69 -15.92 10.04
N THR A 199 5.99 -15.20 10.91
CA THR A 199 4.88 -15.72 11.71
C THR A 199 3.67 -14.79 11.62
N ILE A 200 2.49 -15.32 11.93
CA ILE A 200 1.27 -14.52 12.08
C ILE A 200 1.03 -14.33 13.57
N ASP A 201 0.88 -13.08 14.03
CA ASP A 201 0.81 -12.76 15.47
C ASP A 201 -0.46 -13.33 16.12
N GLU A 202 -1.60 -13.23 15.45
CA GLU A 202 -2.89 -13.73 15.95
C GLU A 202 -3.63 -14.48 14.85
N GLY A 203 -4.15 -15.67 15.17
CA GLY A 203 -4.91 -16.49 14.25
C GLY A 203 -4.03 -17.28 13.28
N THR A 204 -4.56 -17.54 12.12
CA THR A 204 -4.01 -18.39 11.08
C THR A 204 -3.86 -17.63 9.77
N ARG A 205 -3.31 -18.28 8.75
CA ARG A 205 -3.29 -17.71 7.39
C ARG A 205 -4.68 -17.19 7.00
N PHE A 206 -4.71 -16.19 6.13
CA PHE A 206 -5.96 -15.68 5.55
C PHE A 206 -6.82 -16.79 4.94
N ASP A 207 -6.18 -17.72 4.26
CA ASP A 207 -6.81 -18.81 3.52
C ASP A 207 -6.53 -20.18 4.15
N GLU A 208 -6.48 -20.25 5.47
CA GLU A 208 -6.52 -21.54 6.16
C GLU A 208 -7.78 -22.31 5.75
N ASN A 209 -7.67 -23.60 5.59
CA ASN A 209 -8.75 -24.45 5.10
C ASN A 209 -9.25 -24.16 3.66
N TYR A 210 -8.41 -23.53 2.84
CA TYR A 210 -8.69 -23.40 1.41
C TYR A 210 -8.90 -24.80 0.80
N PRO A 211 -10.06 -25.07 0.18
CA PRO A 211 -10.51 -26.44 -0.08
C PRO A 211 -9.83 -27.10 -1.29
N VAL A 212 -9.11 -26.34 -2.10
CA VAL A 212 -8.47 -26.84 -3.31
C VAL A 212 -6.95 -26.77 -3.18
N ASN A 213 -6.24 -27.47 -4.08
CA ASN A 213 -4.77 -27.36 -4.15
C ASN A 213 -4.38 -25.93 -4.48
N ARG A 214 -3.30 -25.46 -3.87
CA ARG A 214 -2.77 -24.14 -4.16
C ARG A 214 -2.19 -24.10 -5.57
N TYR A 215 -2.53 -23.07 -6.32
CA TYR A 215 -2.07 -22.86 -7.68
C TYR A 215 -0.88 -21.91 -7.77
N PHE A 216 -0.91 -20.84 -6.97
CA PHE A 216 0.02 -19.72 -7.11
C PHE A 216 1.03 -19.67 -5.98
N ILE A 217 0.62 -19.98 -4.75
CA ILE A 217 1.38 -19.70 -3.54
C ILE A 217 1.76 -21.00 -2.83
N SER A 218 2.98 -21.04 -2.28
CA SER A 218 3.43 -22.10 -1.39
C SER A 218 2.60 -22.14 -0.10
N ASN A 219 2.54 -23.30 0.53
CA ASN A 219 2.02 -23.42 1.89
C ASN A 219 2.91 -22.70 2.93
N ASP A 220 4.16 -22.43 2.59
CA ASP A 220 5.08 -21.67 3.44
C ASP A 220 4.72 -20.18 3.43
N LEU A 221 4.80 -19.54 4.59
CA LEU A 221 4.59 -18.10 4.70
C LEU A 221 5.69 -17.29 4.01
N LEU A 222 6.89 -17.86 3.90
CA LEU A 222 8.06 -17.23 3.35
C LEU A 222 8.62 -18.07 2.19
N THR A 223 8.78 -17.45 1.03
CA THR A 223 9.40 -18.06 -0.14
C THR A 223 10.46 -17.15 -0.74
N LYS A 224 11.26 -17.69 -1.64
CA LYS A 224 12.36 -17.00 -2.33
C LYS A 224 11.93 -16.63 -3.74
N ALA A 225 11.97 -15.35 -4.07
CA ALA A 225 11.80 -14.89 -5.45
C ALA A 225 12.99 -15.28 -6.35
N MET A 226 12.83 -15.20 -7.66
CA MET A 226 13.87 -15.53 -8.63
C MET A 226 15.15 -14.69 -8.47
N ASP A 227 15.01 -13.44 -8.04
CA ASP A 227 16.14 -12.54 -7.79
C ASP A 227 16.75 -12.70 -6.37
N GLY A 228 16.23 -13.64 -5.59
CA GLY A 228 16.68 -13.92 -4.23
C GLY A 228 15.96 -13.13 -3.14
N SER A 229 15.05 -12.23 -3.47
CA SER A 229 14.28 -11.46 -2.49
C SER A 229 13.36 -12.37 -1.66
N ALA A 230 13.10 -11.97 -0.42
CA ALA A 230 12.11 -12.60 0.44
C ALA A 230 10.69 -12.22 -0.02
N VAL A 231 9.79 -13.21 -0.12
CA VAL A 231 8.38 -13.04 -0.47
C VAL A 231 7.52 -13.64 0.63
N ILE A 232 6.59 -12.85 1.14
CA ILE A 232 5.58 -13.27 2.11
C ILE A 232 4.33 -13.65 1.36
N ASN A 233 3.90 -14.90 1.51
CA ASN A 233 2.69 -15.44 0.88
C ASN A 233 1.48 -15.13 1.74
N LEU A 234 0.50 -14.40 1.20
CA LEU A 234 -0.70 -13.99 1.92
C LEU A 234 -1.83 -15.02 1.73
N PHE A 235 -2.34 -15.16 0.51
CA PHE A 235 -3.46 -16.05 0.15
C PHE A 235 -3.47 -16.39 -1.33
N ASP A 236 -4.16 -17.50 -1.69
CA ASP A 236 -4.37 -17.93 -3.07
C ASP A 236 -5.64 -17.35 -3.71
N ASP A 237 -6.69 -17.09 -2.90
CA ASP A 237 -7.98 -16.61 -3.40
C ASP A 237 -8.58 -15.57 -2.45
N ALA A 238 -8.60 -14.33 -2.89
CA ALA A 238 -9.15 -13.21 -2.15
C ALA A 238 -10.66 -13.38 -1.82
N HIS A 239 -11.43 -14.05 -2.69
CA HIS A 239 -12.84 -14.32 -2.43
C HIS A 239 -13.02 -15.26 -1.24
N TRP A 240 -12.21 -16.34 -1.18
CA TRP A 240 -12.23 -17.25 -0.05
C TRP A 240 -11.86 -16.57 1.26
N VAL A 241 -10.97 -15.61 1.22
CA VAL A 241 -10.57 -14.84 2.42
C VAL A 241 -11.75 -14.06 2.99
N LEU A 242 -12.54 -13.37 2.16
CA LEU A 242 -13.67 -12.58 2.61
C LEU A 242 -14.92 -13.45 2.87
N ASN A 243 -15.15 -14.47 2.05
CA ASN A 243 -16.33 -15.35 2.17
C ASN A 243 -15.94 -16.81 1.90
N PRO A 244 -15.51 -17.57 2.93
CA PRO A 244 -15.08 -18.96 2.78
C PRO A 244 -16.29 -19.89 2.51
N THR A 245 -16.88 -19.78 1.33
CA THR A 245 -18.09 -20.49 0.94
C THR A 245 -17.91 -21.23 -0.38
N GLU A 246 -18.40 -22.47 -0.41
CA GLU A 246 -18.51 -23.28 -1.62
C GLU A 246 -20.00 -23.50 -1.98
N LYS A 247 -20.27 -23.50 -3.27
CA LYS A 247 -21.57 -23.91 -3.84
C LYS A 247 -21.28 -24.91 -4.96
N GLU A 248 -21.86 -26.10 -4.85
CA GLU A 248 -21.68 -27.19 -5.83
C GLU A 248 -20.20 -27.56 -6.10
N GLY A 249 -19.35 -27.54 -5.07
CA GLY A 249 -17.92 -27.86 -5.17
C GLY A 249 -17.07 -26.76 -5.82
N ARG A 250 -17.58 -25.54 -5.91
CA ARG A 250 -16.87 -24.37 -6.42
C ARG A 250 -16.87 -23.26 -5.40
N ILE A 251 -15.77 -22.53 -5.29
CA ILE A 251 -15.68 -21.33 -4.46
C ILE A 251 -16.65 -20.29 -5.02
N VAL A 252 -17.43 -19.71 -4.12
CA VAL A 252 -18.33 -18.61 -4.48
C VAL A 252 -17.50 -17.36 -4.69
N ARG A 253 -17.52 -16.81 -5.90
CA ARG A 253 -16.89 -15.55 -6.26
C ARG A 253 -17.96 -14.54 -6.58
N MET A 254 -17.98 -13.49 -5.80
CA MET A 254 -18.88 -12.34 -5.93
C MET A 254 -18.05 -11.09 -5.70
N HIS A 255 -18.56 -9.96 -6.11
CA HIS A 255 -17.94 -8.67 -5.80
C HIS A 255 -18.15 -8.33 -4.32
N TYR A 256 -17.09 -8.37 -3.52
CA TYR A 256 -17.15 -8.10 -2.10
C TYR A 256 -16.66 -6.70 -1.77
N ASN A 257 -17.52 -5.90 -1.11
CA ASN A 257 -17.22 -4.53 -0.66
C ASN A 257 -16.92 -3.54 -1.79
N THR A 258 -17.38 -3.78 -3.02
CA THR A 258 -17.16 -2.87 -4.15
C THR A 258 -18.45 -2.22 -4.66
N THR A 259 -19.61 -2.65 -4.19
CA THR A 259 -20.88 -2.08 -4.59
C THR A 259 -21.67 -1.52 -3.41
N LYS A 260 -22.32 -0.37 -3.59
CA LYS A 260 -23.20 0.22 -2.56
C LYS A 260 -24.56 -0.44 -2.49
N TYR A 261 -25.00 -1.07 -3.57
CA TYR A 261 -26.26 -1.76 -3.69
C TYR A 261 -25.97 -3.25 -3.93
N VAL A 262 -26.09 -4.03 -2.87
CA VAL A 262 -25.88 -5.48 -2.93
C VAL A 262 -26.95 -6.11 -3.83
N LYS A 263 -26.48 -6.95 -4.75
CA LYS A 263 -27.34 -7.77 -5.62
C LYS A 263 -27.16 -9.24 -5.25
N GLU A 264 -28.27 -9.96 -5.09
CA GLU A 264 -28.23 -11.38 -4.79
C GLU A 264 -27.46 -12.16 -5.87
N ASP A 265 -26.60 -13.07 -5.45
CA ASP A 265 -25.70 -13.88 -6.29
C ASP A 265 -24.63 -13.11 -7.11
N GLU A 266 -24.53 -11.77 -7.00
CA GLU A 266 -23.53 -10.97 -7.71
C GLU A 266 -22.58 -10.24 -6.74
N SER A 267 -23.09 -9.73 -5.61
CA SER A 267 -22.29 -8.91 -4.69
C SER A 267 -22.74 -9.04 -3.23
N ALA A 268 -21.82 -8.81 -2.31
CA ALA A 268 -22.11 -8.80 -0.88
C ALA A 268 -21.19 -7.85 -0.11
N THR A 269 -21.66 -7.36 1.04
CA THR A 269 -20.81 -6.67 2.01
C THR A 269 -20.32 -7.68 3.04
N MET A 270 -19.00 -7.78 3.19
CA MET A 270 -18.33 -8.72 4.08
C MET A 270 -17.41 -7.98 5.06
N PRO A 271 -17.19 -8.51 6.28
CA PRO A 271 -16.18 -7.97 7.17
C PRO A 271 -14.79 -8.03 6.53
N GLU A 272 -14.05 -6.93 6.58
CA GLU A 272 -12.64 -6.92 6.18
C GLU A 272 -11.84 -7.92 7.01
N GLN A 273 -10.85 -8.55 6.39
CA GLN A 273 -10.00 -9.53 7.05
C GLN A 273 -8.59 -8.97 7.27
N THR A 274 -8.06 -9.11 8.47
CA THR A 274 -6.76 -8.57 8.86
C THR A 274 -5.85 -9.65 9.44
N ARG A 275 -4.56 -9.61 9.08
CA ARG A 275 -3.49 -10.41 9.70
C ARG A 275 -2.26 -9.54 9.93
N THR A 276 -1.55 -9.81 11.01
CA THR A 276 -0.26 -9.17 11.28
C THR A 276 0.84 -10.20 11.10
N TYR A 277 1.73 -9.93 10.17
CA TYR A 277 2.91 -10.75 9.88
C TYR A 277 4.10 -10.16 10.64
N THR A 278 4.74 -10.97 11.48
CA THR A 278 5.99 -10.63 12.14
C THR A 278 7.15 -11.33 11.41
N ILE A 279 8.04 -10.52 10.87
CA ILE A 279 9.21 -10.94 10.10
C ILE A 279 10.43 -10.69 10.96
N VAL A 280 11.23 -11.73 11.20
CA VAL A 280 12.44 -11.67 12.02
C VAL A 280 13.66 -11.90 11.14
N ALA A 281 14.63 -11.00 11.22
CA ALA A 281 15.92 -11.15 10.56
C ALA A 281 16.83 -12.13 11.33
N LYS A 282 17.75 -12.80 10.63
CA LYS A 282 18.78 -13.63 11.25
C LYS A 282 19.62 -12.83 12.22
N GLU A 283 20.18 -13.52 13.20
CA GLU A 283 21.03 -12.93 14.25
C GLU A 283 22.13 -12.04 13.64
N GLY A 284 22.28 -10.84 14.19
CA GLY A 284 23.27 -9.84 13.77
C GLY A 284 22.93 -9.09 12.48
N LYS A 285 21.73 -9.32 11.88
CA LYS A 285 21.24 -8.62 10.69
C LYS A 285 20.31 -7.47 11.07
N ASP A 286 20.65 -6.27 10.62
CA ASP A 286 19.84 -5.05 10.71
C ASP A 286 19.34 -4.69 9.32
N ILE A 287 18.33 -5.42 8.84
CA ILE A 287 17.86 -5.33 7.46
C ILE A 287 16.54 -4.56 7.30
N PHE A 288 15.84 -4.27 8.39
CA PHE A 288 14.51 -3.63 8.31
C PHE A 288 14.51 -2.14 8.60
N SER A 289 15.65 -1.56 9.00
CA SER A 289 15.76 -0.12 9.33
C SER A 289 15.38 0.81 8.17
N TYR A 290 15.47 0.34 6.94
CA TYR A 290 15.21 1.13 5.72
C TYR A 290 13.93 0.71 4.99
N VAL A 291 13.19 -0.25 5.53
CA VAL A 291 11.93 -0.69 4.92
C VAL A 291 10.86 0.36 5.15
N THR A 292 10.23 0.81 4.07
CA THR A 292 9.12 1.76 4.06
C THR A 292 7.92 1.17 3.34
N LEU A 293 6.73 1.77 3.47
CA LEU A 293 5.52 1.28 2.80
C LEU A 293 5.63 1.37 1.28
N SER A 294 6.38 2.33 0.72
CA SER A 294 6.56 2.43 -0.74
C SER A 294 7.68 1.55 -1.28
N ASN A 295 8.51 0.93 -0.44
CA ASN A 295 9.56 0.02 -0.90
C ASN A 295 9.32 -1.46 -0.51
N ILE A 296 8.21 -1.79 0.11
CA ILE A 296 7.63 -3.12 -0.01
C ILE A 296 6.84 -3.18 -1.33
N ASP A 297 6.73 -4.37 -1.90
CA ASP A 297 6.09 -4.62 -3.18
C ASP A 297 4.95 -5.64 -2.99
N PRO A 298 3.77 -5.20 -2.55
CA PRO A 298 2.58 -6.03 -2.60
C PRO A 298 2.16 -6.23 -4.05
N PHE A 299 1.82 -7.46 -4.40
CA PHE A 299 1.37 -7.81 -5.74
C PHE A 299 0.30 -8.88 -5.69
N ILE A 300 -0.55 -8.89 -6.70
CA ILE A 300 -1.52 -9.95 -6.91
C ILE A 300 -1.04 -10.93 -7.97
N ILE A 301 -1.61 -12.13 -7.94
CA ILE A 301 -1.32 -13.20 -8.91
C ILE A 301 -2.62 -13.64 -9.53
N GLU A 302 -2.70 -13.53 -10.86
CA GLU A 302 -3.82 -13.92 -11.67
C GLU A 302 -3.44 -15.04 -12.64
N ALA A 303 -4.35 -15.99 -12.90
CA ALA A 303 -4.18 -16.98 -13.94
C ALA A 303 -4.58 -16.43 -15.32
N TYR A 304 -3.63 -16.41 -16.25
CA TYR A 304 -3.88 -16.01 -17.63
C TYR A 304 -3.36 -17.09 -18.61
N ASN A 305 -4.25 -17.69 -19.40
CA ASN A 305 -3.91 -18.70 -20.39
C ASN A 305 -2.93 -19.79 -19.87
N SER A 306 -3.16 -20.32 -18.67
CA SER A 306 -2.30 -21.29 -17.97
C SER A 306 -0.99 -20.71 -17.41
N LEU A 307 -0.80 -19.41 -17.44
CA LEU A 307 0.29 -18.70 -16.77
C LEU A 307 -0.24 -18.01 -15.52
N CYS A 308 0.61 -17.91 -14.51
CA CYS A 308 0.37 -17.06 -13.35
C CYS A 308 0.99 -15.70 -13.65
N MET A 309 0.14 -14.67 -13.74
CA MET A 309 0.54 -13.31 -14.05
C MET A 309 0.64 -12.52 -12.75
N GLU A 310 1.80 -11.92 -12.49
CA GLU A 310 1.99 -11.02 -11.35
C GLU A 310 1.65 -9.59 -11.76
N VAL A 311 0.84 -8.89 -10.94
CA VAL A 311 0.47 -7.49 -11.14
C VAL A 311 1.06 -6.66 -10.01
N HIS A 312 1.98 -5.78 -10.36
CA HIS A 312 2.74 -4.92 -9.45
C HIS A 312 2.38 -3.45 -9.64
N THR A 313 2.65 -2.62 -8.63
CA THR A 313 2.66 -1.18 -8.81
C THR A 313 3.68 -0.79 -9.88
N TYR A 314 3.48 0.34 -10.54
CA TYR A 314 4.31 0.79 -11.67
C TYR A 314 5.81 0.78 -11.35
N LYS A 315 6.18 1.14 -10.14
CA LYS A 315 7.57 1.14 -9.66
C LYS A 315 8.28 -0.22 -9.81
N TYR A 316 7.54 -1.33 -9.70
CA TYR A 316 8.10 -2.68 -9.64
C TYR A 316 7.75 -3.56 -10.83
N LYS A 317 6.92 -3.11 -11.74
CA LYS A 317 6.40 -3.94 -12.85
C LYS A 317 7.49 -4.59 -13.72
N TYR A 318 8.64 -3.93 -13.88
CA TYR A 318 9.74 -4.46 -14.70
C TYR A 318 10.70 -5.40 -13.96
N THR A 319 10.46 -5.68 -12.70
CA THR A 319 11.30 -6.58 -11.90
C THR A 319 10.91 -8.04 -12.03
N GLN A 320 9.81 -8.35 -12.72
CA GLN A 320 9.25 -9.69 -12.83
C GLN A 320 9.52 -10.32 -14.21
N ALA A 321 9.88 -11.61 -14.21
CA ALA A 321 10.10 -12.35 -15.44
C ALA A 321 8.81 -12.53 -16.28
N LEU A 322 7.65 -12.48 -15.65
CA LEU A 322 6.35 -12.64 -16.31
C LEU A 322 5.92 -11.42 -17.15
N TRP A 323 6.58 -10.28 -17.01
CA TRP A 323 6.39 -9.12 -17.88
C TRP A 323 6.94 -9.32 -19.30
N GLN A 324 6.97 -10.55 -19.78
CA GLN A 324 7.45 -10.91 -21.12
C GLN A 324 6.61 -10.31 -22.25
N PHE A 325 5.35 -9.95 -21.99
CA PHE A 325 4.51 -9.27 -22.97
C PHE A 325 5.01 -7.87 -23.32
N HIS A 326 5.79 -7.27 -22.44
CA HIS A 326 6.49 -6.01 -22.68
C HIS A 326 7.95 -6.22 -23.06
N ASN A 327 8.30 -7.41 -23.52
CA ASN A 327 9.66 -7.80 -23.85
C ASN A 327 10.26 -6.85 -24.88
N GLY A 328 11.38 -6.23 -24.55
CA GLY A 328 12.04 -5.24 -25.39
C GLY A 328 11.47 -3.81 -25.26
N GLN A 329 10.45 -3.59 -24.41
CA GLN A 329 9.97 -2.26 -24.10
C GLN A 329 10.67 -1.72 -22.85
N THR A 330 11.02 -0.44 -22.89
CA THR A 330 11.53 0.28 -21.72
C THR A 330 10.36 0.79 -20.86
N ALA A 331 10.65 1.26 -19.65
CA ALA A 331 9.64 1.93 -18.83
C ALA A 331 8.99 3.12 -19.55
N ASP A 332 9.72 3.75 -20.47
CA ASP A 332 9.25 4.87 -21.27
C ASP A 332 8.23 4.50 -22.36
N ASP A 333 8.16 3.22 -22.73
CA ASP A 333 7.27 2.74 -23.80
C ASP A 333 5.88 2.37 -23.31
N ASP A 334 5.70 2.19 -21.99
CA ASP A 334 4.46 1.75 -21.39
C ASP A 334 4.19 2.49 -20.07
N HIS A 335 3.34 3.48 -20.13
CA HIS A 335 3.00 4.34 -19.00
C HIS A 335 1.67 3.96 -18.32
N VAL A 336 1.13 2.78 -18.61
CA VAL A 336 -0.12 2.29 -18.04
C VAL A 336 0.14 1.56 -16.72
N ALA A 337 -0.65 1.84 -15.70
CA ALA A 337 -0.59 1.16 -14.42
C ALA A 337 -1.76 0.18 -14.25
N TRP A 338 -1.49 -1.01 -13.70
CA TRP A 338 -2.48 -1.99 -13.25
C TRP A 338 -2.54 -2.10 -11.72
N ALA A 339 -1.70 -1.36 -11.04
CA ALA A 339 -1.75 -1.25 -9.59
C ALA A 339 -1.25 0.12 -9.16
N MET A 340 -1.80 0.63 -8.06
CA MET A 340 -1.44 1.93 -7.51
C MET A 340 -1.30 1.88 -5.99
N LEU A 341 -0.40 2.70 -5.48
CA LEU A 341 -0.22 2.95 -4.06
C LEU A 341 -0.83 4.30 -3.70
N MET A 342 -1.79 4.29 -2.78
CA MET A 342 -2.44 5.47 -2.25
C MET A 342 -1.90 5.77 -0.84
N PRO A 343 -1.34 6.97 -0.59
CA PRO A 343 -0.74 7.31 0.70
C PRO A 343 -1.80 7.69 1.75
N SER A 344 -2.77 6.82 1.94
CA SER A 344 -3.89 7.00 2.86
C SER A 344 -4.46 5.65 3.29
N SER A 345 -4.70 5.49 4.60
CA SER A 345 -5.40 4.34 5.16
C SER A 345 -6.90 4.37 4.89
N THR A 346 -7.44 5.53 4.55
CA THR A 346 -8.88 5.79 4.36
C THR A 346 -9.24 6.13 2.92
N PHE A 347 -8.37 5.77 1.97
CA PHE A 347 -8.68 5.97 0.56
C PHE A 347 -9.99 5.25 0.19
N GLN A 348 -10.88 5.97 -0.45
CA GLN A 348 -12.16 5.46 -0.94
C GLN A 348 -11.96 4.99 -2.40
N TYR A 349 -11.90 3.69 -2.62
CA TYR A 349 -11.75 3.13 -3.96
C TYR A 349 -13.07 3.23 -4.75
N PRO A 350 -13.03 3.26 -6.09
CA PRO A 350 -14.23 3.32 -6.94
C PRO A 350 -15.18 2.15 -6.66
N VAL A 351 -16.46 2.36 -6.90
CA VAL A 351 -17.44 1.26 -6.94
C VAL A 351 -17.31 0.50 -8.25
N GLU A 352 -17.68 -0.74 -8.24
CA GLU A 352 -17.62 -1.69 -9.36
C GLU A 352 -18.07 -1.12 -10.69
N GLY A 353 -17.21 -1.26 -11.71
CA GLY A 353 -17.45 -0.81 -13.08
C GLY A 353 -17.40 0.72 -13.27
N ILE A 354 -16.97 1.48 -12.27
CA ILE A 354 -16.76 2.93 -12.39
C ILE A 354 -15.26 3.22 -12.43
N PRO A 355 -14.70 3.66 -13.56
CA PRO A 355 -13.27 3.92 -13.65
C PRO A 355 -12.81 4.94 -12.61
N ILE A 356 -11.58 4.78 -12.12
CA ILE A 356 -11.00 5.67 -11.12
C ILE A 356 -11.01 7.13 -11.59
N GLY A 357 -10.76 7.37 -12.88
CA GLY A 357 -10.88 8.67 -13.48
C GLY A 357 -10.55 8.62 -14.98
N ARG A 358 -11.43 9.16 -15.78
CA ARG A 358 -11.31 9.18 -17.24
C ARG A 358 -11.01 10.59 -17.73
N TYR A 359 -10.10 10.70 -18.70
CA TYR A 359 -9.89 11.92 -19.49
C TYR A 359 -9.66 11.55 -20.95
N ARG A 360 -10.73 11.65 -21.74
CA ARG A 360 -10.71 11.35 -23.18
C ARG A 360 -11.51 12.39 -23.94
N ASN A 361 -10.99 12.83 -25.08
CA ASN A 361 -11.65 13.83 -25.94
C ASN A 361 -12.07 15.13 -25.22
N GLY A 362 -11.32 15.52 -24.17
CA GLY A 362 -11.65 16.68 -23.36
C GLY A 362 -12.70 16.48 -22.27
N GLU A 363 -13.25 15.28 -22.15
CA GLU A 363 -14.23 14.93 -21.12
C GLU A 363 -13.56 14.26 -19.92
N ILE A 364 -13.93 14.71 -18.72
CA ILE A 364 -13.49 14.16 -17.44
C ILE A 364 -14.67 13.43 -16.80
N PHE A 365 -14.48 12.17 -16.43
CA PHE A 365 -15.50 11.31 -15.86
C PHE A 365 -14.88 10.32 -14.86
N GLY A 366 -15.70 9.68 -14.00
CA GLY A 366 -15.31 8.62 -13.07
C GLY A 366 -15.28 9.07 -11.62
N ALA A 367 -14.83 8.18 -10.75
CA ALA A 367 -14.87 8.36 -9.30
C ALA A 367 -14.07 9.58 -8.82
N TYR A 368 -12.97 9.92 -9.51
CA TYR A 368 -12.10 11.05 -9.21
C TYR A 368 -12.00 12.00 -10.40
N SER A 369 -13.08 12.71 -10.66
CA SER A 369 -13.30 13.54 -11.86
C SER A 369 -13.47 15.04 -11.59
N ARG A 370 -13.16 15.52 -10.37
CA ARG A 370 -13.25 16.94 -10.04
C ARG A 370 -12.24 17.76 -10.84
N PHE A 371 -12.70 18.74 -11.60
CA PHE A 371 -11.83 19.61 -12.42
C PHE A 371 -10.74 20.28 -11.56
N ASN A 372 -9.50 20.31 -12.03
CA ASN A 372 -8.25 20.69 -11.37
C ASN A 372 -7.79 19.77 -10.23
N HIS A 373 -8.55 18.74 -9.89
CA HIS A 373 -8.27 17.73 -8.88
C HIS A 373 -8.75 16.37 -9.40
N SER A 374 -8.40 15.99 -10.62
CA SER A 374 -8.85 14.74 -11.21
C SER A 374 -7.69 13.80 -11.52
N PHE A 375 -7.97 12.51 -11.39
CA PHE A 375 -7.04 11.46 -11.80
C PHE A 375 -6.62 11.62 -13.27
N GLY A 376 -7.57 11.89 -14.16
CA GLY A 376 -7.30 12.04 -15.59
C GLY A 376 -6.38 13.22 -15.92
N GLN A 377 -6.51 14.34 -15.21
CA GLN A 377 -5.60 15.48 -15.39
C GLN A 377 -4.19 15.15 -14.85
N TRP A 378 -4.11 14.47 -13.72
CA TRP A 378 -2.84 14.00 -13.16
C TRP A 378 -2.13 13.03 -14.13
N GLY A 379 -2.83 12.03 -14.66
CA GLY A 379 -2.24 11.08 -15.61
C GLY A 379 -1.75 11.71 -16.91
N ARG A 380 -2.39 12.80 -17.37
CA ARG A 380 -1.93 13.58 -18.55
C ARG A 380 -0.74 14.49 -18.26
N ASN A 381 -0.58 14.93 -17.04
CA ASN A 381 0.55 15.74 -16.57
C ASN A 381 0.78 15.47 -15.09
N LYS A 382 1.83 14.74 -14.77
CA LYS A 382 2.18 14.28 -13.41
C LYS A 382 2.38 15.42 -12.40
N ASP A 383 2.60 16.64 -12.87
CA ASP A 383 2.84 17.81 -12.00
C ASP A 383 1.55 18.57 -11.67
N THR A 384 0.41 18.15 -12.23
CA THR A 384 -0.91 18.76 -11.99
C THR A 384 -1.81 17.79 -11.20
N SER A 385 -2.82 18.34 -10.51
CA SER A 385 -3.86 17.56 -9.81
C SER A 385 -3.31 16.43 -8.91
N ARG A 386 -2.13 16.61 -8.32
CA ARG A 386 -1.43 15.59 -7.49
C ARG A 386 -2.19 15.23 -6.21
N ASP A 387 -3.19 16.01 -5.87
CA ASP A 387 -4.10 15.85 -4.73
C ASP A 387 -5.45 15.24 -5.10
N TRP A 388 -5.62 14.76 -6.34
CA TRP A 388 -6.87 14.25 -6.90
C TRP A 388 -7.58 13.25 -5.97
N TRP A 389 -6.83 12.42 -5.29
CA TRP A 389 -7.32 11.37 -4.41
C TRP A 389 -8.03 11.89 -3.14
N LYS A 390 -7.91 13.19 -2.85
CA LYS A 390 -8.63 13.88 -1.75
C LYS A 390 -10.03 14.34 -2.16
N TYR A 391 -10.42 14.19 -3.43
CA TYR A 391 -11.67 14.75 -3.97
C TYR A 391 -12.54 13.70 -4.66
N PRO A 392 -12.99 12.67 -3.94
CA PRO A 392 -13.84 11.64 -4.50
C PRO A 392 -15.24 12.18 -4.85
N ASN A 393 -15.85 11.60 -5.88
CA ASN A 393 -17.29 11.67 -6.06
C ASN A 393 -17.94 10.65 -5.11
N SER A 394 -18.52 11.14 -4.02
CA SER A 394 -19.06 10.29 -2.95
C SER A 394 -20.13 9.30 -3.39
N ALA A 395 -20.78 9.51 -4.55
CA ALA A 395 -21.73 8.56 -5.12
C ALA A 395 -21.04 7.38 -5.83
N GLN A 396 -19.78 7.54 -6.24
CA GLN A 396 -19.04 6.62 -7.09
C GLN A 396 -17.84 5.94 -6.39
N VAL A 397 -17.70 6.13 -5.09
CA VAL A 397 -16.66 5.46 -4.27
C VAL A 397 -17.29 4.67 -3.14
N TYR A 398 -16.59 3.62 -2.69
CA TYR A 398 -16.98 2.75 -1.58
C TYR A 398 -16.37 3.21 -0.25
#